data_1bb78d4be30f31e9a88f1f43554a1dca
#
_entry.id   1bb78d4be30f31e9a88f1f43554a1dca
#
_cell.length_a   1.000
_cell.length_b   1.000
_cell.length_c   1.000
_cell.angle_alpha   90.00
_cell.angle_beta   90.00
_cell.angle_gamma   90.00
#
_symmetry.space_group_name_H-M   'P 1'
#
loop_
_entity.id
_entity.type
_entity.pdbx_description
1 polymer ?
#
loop_
_entity_poly.entity_id
_entity_poly.type
_entity_poly.pdbx_seq_one_letter_code
_entity_poly.pdbx_strand_id
1 'polypeptide(L)'
;MSRSPLSFLLFAGLLMSATATAQCPIKDSIMSQIDTPVVDGTTGATEHHHPDGVTGATTPMQGRSNDKKKKHHKHQDPDHFHQFRLGGYGEAVAAFKDYGINRFYGGADGNPRTHRNTISIPRFGLALDYKFSKNWILSAEIEFESGGTGQAVELENTENGEYETEIEKGGEVAIEQFHITRLITPTFNLRAGHMIVPVGLTNAHHEPMNFFGTVRPEGERMLLPCTWHETGLAAFGRVGSRAATFDYQVMVVAGLNANGFDRNTWVASGKQGLFEEDNFTSPGYAARLDWVGVKGLRVGASYYYCHDTSANSDKPSYYGNMGRAPLSILSGDAQYTDRYVTARGCVVWGNLAKSDVISSRHGRHSNASPYSRVTPVAKNAMSCGGEVGVNLRNIISCPTMPELLPFVRYEYYNPQEKVLAPHVADQRLKTSMWTMGLNYRVGNGVILKADYTTRSIGGGRFNSENEFALGIAFTGWFLKK
;
A
#
# COMPACT_ATOMS: atom_id res chain seq x y z
N MET A 1 -18.75 -31.44 18.63
CA MET A 1 -19.67 -30.51 19.28
C MET A 1 -19.56 -29.16 18.55
N SER A 2 -20.55 -28.92 17.72
CA SER A 2 -20.65 -27.72 16.88
C SER A 2 -20.99 -26.50 17.74
N ARG A 3 -20.04 -25.59 17.90
CA ARG A 3 -20.36 -24.26 18.45
C ARG A 3 -20.74 -23.35 17.29
N SER A 4 -21.98 -22.91 17.28
CA SER A 4 -22.60 -22.10 16.25
C SER A 4 -21.97 -20.70 16.16
N PRO A 5 -21.98 -20.07 14.98
CA PRO A 5 -21.44 -18.72 14.75
C PRO A 5 -22.22 -17.59 15.47
N LEU A 6 -23.30 -17.92 16.18
CA LEU A 6 -24.15 -16.93 16.87
C LEU A 6 -23.46 -16.25 18.06
N SER A 7 -22.43 -16.86 18.67
CA SER A 7 -21.74 -16.26 19.84
C SER A 7 -20.81 -15.11 19.46
N PHE A 8 -20.42 -14.97 18.19
CA PHE A 8 -19.54 -13.89 17.73
C PHE A 8 -20.29 -12.60 17.40
N LEU A 9 -21.56 -12.70 16.99
CA LEU A 9 -22.42 -11.53 16.77
C LEU A 9 -22.74 -10.75 18.07
N LEU A 10 -22.69 -11.41 19.20
CA LEU A 10 -22.94 -10.79 20.51
C LEU A 10 -21.78 -9.88 20.98
N PHE A 11 -20.53 -10.15 20.60
CA PHE A 11 -19.40 -9.29 21.00
C PHE A 11 -19.31 -8.02 20.15
N ALA A 12 -19.68 -8.07 18.87
CA ALA A 12 -19.80 -6.90 18.01
C ALA A 12 -21.02 -6.02 18.45
N GLY A 13 -22.09 -6.67 18.95
CA GLY A 13 -23.25 -6.00 19.51
C GLY A 13 -22.99 -5.25 20.83
N LEU A 14 -22.06 -5.73 21.65
CA LEU A 14 -21.74 -5.08 22.94
C LEU A 14 -20.91 -3.81 22.77
N LEU A 15 -20.07 -3.70 21.74
CA LEU A 15 -19.36 -2.47 21.41
C LEU A 15 -20.27 -1.41 20.77
N MET A 16 -21.40 -1.83 20.19
CA MET A 16 -22.40 -0.92 19.65
C MET A 16 -23.48 -0.48 20.65
N SER A 17 -23.68 -1.23 21.75
CA SER A 17 -24.74 -0.94 22.71
C SER A 17 -24.46 0.24 23.66
N ALA A 18 -23.21 0.72 23.69
CA ALA A 18 -22.84 1.85 24.57
C ALA A 18 -23.11 3.24 23.97
N THR A 19 -23.56 3.35 22.71
CA THR A 19 -23.82 4.63 22.04
C THR A 19 -25.18 4.73 21.35
N ALA A 20 -26.08 3.79 21.54
CA ALA A 20 -27.35 3.69 20.79
C ALA A 20 -28.55 4.33 21.50
N THR A 21 -28.39 5.45 22.21
CA THR A 21 -29.50 6.23 22.72
C THR A 21 -29.51 7.70 22.26
N ALA A 22 -29.15 7.91 20.98
CA ALA A 22 -29.44 9.19 20.33
C ALA A 22 -30.55 8.96 19.30
N GLN A 23 -31.80 9.07 19.73
CA GLN A 23 -32.93 9.24 18.81
C GLN A 23 -32.70 10.50 17.99
N CYS A 24 -32.60 10.36 16.67
CA CYS A 24 -32.58 11.49 15.75
C CYS A 24 -33.92 12.18 15.80
N PRO A 25 -34.07 13.45 16.27
CA PRO A 25 -35.32 14.15 16.21
C PRO A 25 -35.68 14.39 14.75
N ILE A 26 -36.88 13.95 14.37
CA ILE A 26 -37.52 14.27 13.10
C ILE A 26 -37.77 15.78 13.06
N LYS A 27 -37.25 16.43 12.06
CA LYS A 27 -37.46 17.77 11.53
C LYS A 27 -38.35 18.70 12.36
N ASP A 28 -37.78 19.82 12.79
CA ASP A 28 -38.40 21.11 12.54
C ASP A 28 -37.32 22.11 12.10
N SER A 29 -37.69 22.78 11.02
CA SER A 29 -37.07 23.85 10.29
C SER A 29 -36.26 24.84 11.15
N ILE A 30 -35.02 25.13 10.75
CA ILE A 30 -34.54 26.49 10.48
C ILE A 30 -33.16 26.40 9.83
N MET A 31 -33.03 27.06 8.68
CA MET A 31 -31.77 27.31 7.96
C MET A 31 -30.73 27.95 8.88
N SER A 32 -29.58 27.31 8.98
CA SER A 32 -28.30 28.00 9.11
C SER A 32 -27.25 27.22 8.36
N GLN A 33 -26.69 27.86 7.38
CA GLN A 33 -25.55 27.39 6.60
C GLN A 33 -24.43 27.00 7.54
N ILE A 34 -24.12 25.71 7.60
CA ILE A 34 -22.85 25.20 8.14
C ILE A 34 -22.08 24.68 6.98
N ASP A 35 -21.03 25.42 6.60
CA ASP A 35 -20.03 25.04 5.62
C ASP A 35 -19.42 23.69 6.00
N THR A 36 -19.71 22.71 5.20
CA THR A 36 -18.95 21.44 5.18
C THR A 36 -17.53 21.73 4.66
N PRO A 37 -16.49 21.11 5.20
CA PRO A 37 -15.15 21.26 4.63
C PRO A 37 -15.14 20.60 3.26
N VAL A 38 -15.28 21.43 2.27
CA VAL A 38 -14.98 21.11 0.89
C VAL A 38 -13.47 21.09 0.78
N VAL A 39 -12.91 20.02 0.20
CA VAL A 39 -11.53 20.01 -0.29
C VAL A 39 -11.44 21.12 -1.32
N ASP A 40 -10.90 22.25 -0.91
CA ASP A 40 -10.82 23.44 -1.76
C ASP A 40 -9.59 23.34 -2.65
N GLY A 41 -9.82 22.89 -3.84
CA GLY A 41 -8.85 22.94 -4.93
C GLY A 41 -9.24 24.01 -5.93
N THR A 42 -9.36 25.24 -5.53
CA THR A 42 -9.28 26.41 -6.45
C THR A 42 -9.67 27.68 -5.69
N THR A 43 -8.72 28.48 -5.34
CA THR A 43 -8.78 29.96 -5.57
C THR A 43 -7.36 30.48 -5.44
N GLY A 44 -6.98 31.26 -6.45
CA GLY A 44 -5.69 31.91 -6.52
C GLY A 44 -5.48 32.88 -5.37
N ALA A 45 -4.61 32.49 -4.51
CA ALA A 45 -3.77 33.31 -3.68
C ALA A 45 -2.53 32.46 -3.46
N THR A 46 -1.42 33.01 -3.78
CA THR A 46 -0.07 32.49 -3.74
C THR A 46 0.31 31.78 -2.43
N GLU A 47 -0.36 30.68 -2.10
CA GLU A 47 0.20 29.63 -1.26
C GLU A 47 0.79 28.60 -2.20
N HIS A 48 2.10 28.47 -2.13
CA HIS A 48 2.82 27.40 -2.83
C HIS A 48 2.27 26.07 -2.31
N HIS A 49 1.22 25.55 -2.97
CA HIS A 49 0.80 24.19 -2.78
C HIS A 49 1.95 23.29 -3.19
N HIS A 50 2.52 22.61 -2.22
CA HIS A 50 3.20 21.36 -2.47
C HIS A 50 2.21 20.50 -3.29
N PRO A 51 2.62 19.90 -4.38
CA PRO A 51 1.84 18.81 -4.96
C PRO A 51 1.83 17.68 -3.91
N ASP A 52 0.73 17.60 -3.15
CA ASP A 52 0.53 16.66 -2.03
C ASP A 52 0.39 15.21 -2.52
N GLY A 53 1.04 14.86 -3.58
CA GLY A 53 0.97 13.54 -4.17
C GLY A 53 2.22 12.69 -4.02
N VAL A 54 3.25 13.15 -3.32
CA VAL A 54 4.52 12.45 -3.38
C VAL A 54 5.25 12.31 -2.05
N THR A 55 4.77 12.94 -1.01
CA THR A 55 5.19 12.56 0.35
C THR A 55 4.10 11.68 0.91
N GLY A 56 4.42 10.46 1.34
CA GLY A 56 3.49 9.50 1.92
C GLY A 56 2.71 9.96 3.15
N ALA A 57 2.85 11.20 3.54
CA ALA A 57 2.11 11.82 4.62
C ALA A 57 0.95 12.62 4.04
N THR A 58 -0.23 12.03 4.01
CA THR A 58 -1.48 12.72 3.68
C THR A 58 -1.73 13.83 4.67
N THR A 59 -2.02 15.01 4.17
CA THR A 59 -2.51 16.11 5.00
C THR A 59 -3.86 15.70 5.59
N PRO A 60 -4.03 15.61 6.92
CA PRO A 60 -5.36 15.38 7.50
C PRO A 60 -6.27 16.51 7.07
N MET A 61 -7.48 16.17 6.64
CA MET A 61 -8.53 17.16 6.44
C MET A 61 -8.69 17.98 7.73
N GLN A 62 -8.28 19.25 7.71
CA GLN A 62 -8.48 20.15 8.83
C GLN A 62 -9.96 20.45 8.98
N GLY A 63 -10.59 19.87 10.00
CA GLY A 63 -11.85 20.36 10.50
C GLY A 63 -11.67 21.77 11.07
N ARG A 64 -12.29 22.77 10.46
CA ARG A 64 -12.37 24.12 11.04
C ARG A 64 -13.22 24.08 12.30
N SER A 65 -12.62 24.24 13.47
CA SER A 65 -13.36 24.64 14.66
C SER A 65 -13.64 26.15 14.54
N ASN A 66 -14.91 26.51 14.57
CA ASN A 66 -15.33 27.88 14.65
C ASN A 66 -15.21 28.40 16.10
N ASP A 67 -14.03 28.90 16.44
CA ASP A 67 -13.90 29.75 17.62
C ASP A 67 -13.82 31.20 17.17
N LYS A 68 -14.98 31.90 17.31
CA LYS A 68 -15.07 33.37 17.24
C LYS A 68 -14.37 33.95 18.43
N LYS A 69 -13.08 34.19 18.39
CA LYS A 69 -12.36 35.09 19.31
C LYS A 69 -11.68 36.22 18.54
N LYS A 70 -11.91 37.42 19.04
CA LYS A 70 -11.52 38.75 18.59
C LYS A 70 -10.19 38.81 17.85
N LYS A 71 -10.24 39.38 16.64
CA LYS A 71 -9.12 39.70 15.77
C LYS A 71 -8.19 40.72 16.47
N HIS A 72 -7.04 40.25 16.92
CA HIS A 72 -5.82 41.03 16.82
C HIS A 72 -5.21 40.67 15.44
N HIS A 73 -5.29 41.59 14.48
CA HIS A 73 -4.54 41.51 13.25
C HIS A 73 -3.03 41.60 13.62
N LYS A 74 -2.41 40.46 13.91
CA LYS A 74 -0.98 40.33 13.68
C LYS A 74 -0.84 40.28 12.15
N HIS A 75 -0.12 41.24 11.58
CA HIS A 75 0.42 41.09 10.25
C HIS A 75 1.10 39.72 10.20
N GLN A 76 0.47 38.75 9.53
CA GLN A 76 1.17 37.52 9.18
C GLN A 76 2.25 37.93 8.20
N ASP A 77 3.51 37.73 8.59
CA ASP A 77 4.64 37.89 7.71
C ASP A 77 4.38 36.99 6.49
N PRO A 78 4.27 37.53 5.26
CA PRO A 78 4.02 36.74 4.05
C PRO A 78 5.11 35.70 3.79
N ASP A 79 6.21 35.75 4.55
CA ASP A 79 7.32 34.80 4.49
C ASP A 79 7.27 33.71 5.55
N HIS A 80 6.26 33.71 6.42
CA HIS A 80 6.14 32.67 7.46
C HIS A 80 5.70 31.35 6.83
N PHE A 81 6.56 30.31 6.94
CA PHE A 81 6.27 28.93 6.57
C PHE A 81 6.63 27.99 7.70
N HIS A 82 5.91 26.89 7.82
CA HIS A 82 6.27 25.85 8.77
C HIS A 82 7.62 25.24 8.37
N GLN A 83 8.64 25.46 9.19
CA GLN A 83 9.99 24.99 8.92
C GLN A 83 10.15 23.50 9.19
N PHE A 84 9.36 22.98 10.15
CA PHE A 84 9.47 21.61 10.62
C PHE A 84 8.09 20.98 10.79
N ARG A 85 7.94 19.74 10.34
CA ARG A 85 6.77 18.90 10.61
C ARG A 85 7.24 17.53 11.07
N LEU A 86 6.59 16.99 12.11
CA LEU A 86 6.77 15.62 12.57
C LEU A 86 5.38 14.98 12.67
N GLY A 87 5.22 13.83 12.07
CA GLY A 87 3.99 13.08 12.08
C GLY A 87 4.25 11.59 11.94
N GLY A 88 3.23 10.86 11.60
CA GLY A 88 3.34 9.44 11.35
C GLY A 88 1.99 8.75 11.33
N TYR A 89 2.04 7.44 11.23
CA TYR A 89 0.89 6.55 11.22
C TYR A 89 1.23 5.25 11.95
N GLY A 90 0.20 4.48 12.23
CA GLY A 90 0.38 3.14 12.77
C GLY A 90 -0.92 2.36 12.74
N GLU A 91 -0.79 1.05 12.89
CA GLU A 91 -1.92 0.14 12.91
C GLU A 91 -1.67 -1.03 13.85
N ALA A 92 -2.75 -1.50 14.49
CA ALA A 92 -2.77 -2.77 15.22
C ALA A 92 -3.95 -3.60 14.72
N VAL A 93 -3.73 -4.89 14.51
CA VAL A 93 -4.68 -5.80 13.89
C VAL A 93 -4.78 -7.10 14.69
N ALA A 94 -6.01 -7.53 14.96
CA ALA A 94 -6.34 -8.87 15.42
C ALA A 94 -7.06 -9.60 14.28
N ALA A 95 -6.54 -10.76 13.84
CA ALA A 95 -7.08 -11.52 12.75
C ALA A 95 -7.40 -12.96 13.17
N PHE A 96 -8.56 -13.45 12.74
CA PHE A 96 -9.09 -14.78 13.03
C PHE A 96 -9.25 -15.53 11.69
N LYS A 97 -8.27 -16.40 11.40
CA LYS A 97 -8.11 -17.03 10.08
C LYS A 97 -8.60 -18.46 10.09
N ASP A 98 -9.35 -18.82 9.07
CA ASP A 98 -9.76 -20.19 8.76
C ASP A 98 -9.20 -20.56 7.37
N TYR A 99 -8.12 -21.32 7.36
CA TYR A 99 -7.47 -21.80 6.14
C TYR A 99 -8.17 -23.00 5.51
N GLY A 100 -9.26 -23.48 6.12
CA GLY A 100 -9.92 -24.68 5.68
C GLY A 100 -9.12 -25.95 5.91
N ILE A 101 -9.41 -26.98 5.13
CA ILE A 101 -8.66 -28.24 5.15
C ILE A 101 -7.31 -28.00 4.47
N ASN A 102 -6.23 -28.52 5.12
CA ASN A 102 -4.88 -28.33 4.58
C ASN A 102 -4.73 -29.01 3.21
N ARG A 103 -4.66 -28.20 2.17
CA ARG A 103 -4.55 -28.64 0.77
C ARG A 103 -3.12 -29.00 0.34
N PHE A 104 -2.10 -28.56 1.07
CA PHE A 104 -0.71 -28.82 0.72
C PHE A 104 -0.24 -30.21 1.11
N TYR A 105 -0.89 -30.81 2.09
CA TYR A 105 -0.62 -32.17 2.57
C TYR A 105 -1.69 -33.18 2.12
N GLY A 106 -2.15 -33.00 0.87
CA GLY A 106 -3.04 -33.96 0.24
C GLY A 106 -4.50 -33.94 0.70
N GLY A 107 -4.97 -32.83 1.27
CA GLY A 107 -6.30 -32.57 1.80
C GLY A 107 -7.37 -33.60 1.45
N ALA A 108 -8.00 -34.19 2.44
CA ALA A 108 -9.06 -35.17 2.27
C ALA A 108 -10.32 -34.76 3.06
N ASP A 109 -11.50 -35.23 2.60
CA ASP A 109 -12.73 -35.03 3.35
C ASP A 109 -12.60 -35.66 4.74
N GLY A 110 -12.99 -34.92 5.75
CA GLY A 110 -12.86 -35.36 7.16
C GLY A 110 -11.56 -34.96 7.86
N ASN A 111 -10.57 -34.43 7.14
CA ASN A 111 -9.39 -33.89 7.78
C ASN A 111 -9.72 -32.61 8.59
N PRO A 112 -8.98 -32.33 9.68
CA PRO A 112 -9.22 -31.15 10.49
C PRO A 112 -8.98 -29.85 9.70
N ARG A 113 -9.78 -28.84 10.01
CA ARG A 113 -9.57 -27.47 9.50
C ARG A 113 -8.42 -26.81 10.25
N THR A 114 -7.66 -26.00 9.55
CA THR A 114 -6.57 -25.22 10.12
C THR A 114 -7.06 -23.81 10.45
N HIS A 115 -6.99 -23.45 11.73
CA HIS A 115 -7.32 -22.12 12.22
C HIS A 115 -6.07 -21.45 12.80
N ARG A 116 -5.96 -20.15 12.63
CA ARG A 116 -4.91 -19.36 13.26
C ARG A 116 -5.44 -17.98 13.65
N ASN A 117 -5.32 -17.67 14.93
CA ASN A 117 -5.65 -16.32 15.42
C ASN A 117 -4.34 -15.59 15.70
N THR A 118 -4.28 -14.34 15.26
CA THR A 118 -3.08 -13.51 15.40
C THR A 118 -3.45 -12.14 15.94
N ILE A 119 -2.53 -11.53 16.68
CA ILE A 119 -2.55 -10.12 17.01
C ILE A 119 -1.18 -9.54 16.65
N SER A 120 -1.16 -8.38 16.03
CA SER A 120 0.09 -7.79 15.54
C SER A 120 0.00 -6.26 15.50
N ILE A 121 1.15 -5.62 15.46
CA ILE A 121 1.35 -4.24 15.07
C ILE A 121 2.12 -4.30 13.74
N PRO A 122 1.41 -4.36 12.60
CA PRO A 122 2.07 -4.55 11.31
C PRO A 122 3.07 -3.46 11.01
N ARG A 123 2.67 -2.19 11.24
CA ARG A 123 3.50 -1.04 10.88
C ARG A 123 3.32 0.13 11.84
N PHE A 124 4.42 0.83 12.05
CA PHE A 124 4.46 2.14 12.68
C PHE A 124 5.47 3.01 11.92
N GLY A 125 5.00 4.09 11.30
CA GLY A 125 5.81 5.03 10.52
C GLY A 125 5.96 6.36 11.22
N LEU A 126 7.16 6.93 11.15
CA LEU A 126 7.47 8.29 11.58
C LEU A 126 7.91 9.10 10.36
N ALA A 127 7.20 10.18 10.07
CA ALA A 127 7.50 11.09 8.96
C ALA A 127 7.98 12.44 9.47
N LEU A 128 9.03 12.95 8.86
CA LEU A 128 9.67 14.23 9.17
C LEU A 128 9.88 15.04 7.90
N ASP A 129 9.46 16.30 7.91
CA ASP A 129 9.85 17.28 6.91
C ASP A 129 10.59 18.45 7.55
N TYR A 130 11.68 18.89 6.92
CA TYR A 130 12.41 20.08 7.30
C TYR A 130 12.66 20.98 6.08
N LYS A 131 12.25 22.25 6.17
CA LYS A 131 12.49 23.25 5.14
C LYS A 131 13.73 24.08 5.47
N PHE A 132 14.80 23.85 4.73
CA PHE A 132 15.98 24.73 4.80
C PHE A 132 15.65 26.13 4.29
N SER A 133 14.72 26.22 3.34
CA SER A 133 14.14 27.45 2.79
C SER A 133 12.78 27.12 2.22
N LYS A 134 12.05 28.13 1.69
CA LYS A 134 10.77 27.92 1.00
C LYS A 134 10.85 26.86 -0.13
N ASN A 135 12.04 26.72 -0.74
CA ASN A 135 12.21 25.92 -1.95
C ASN A 135 13.11 24.68 -1.77
N TRP A 136 13.73 24.50 -0.59
CA TRP A 136 14.55 23.34 -0.29
C TRP A 136 13.96 22.59 0.89
N ILE A 137 13.57 21.34 0.67
CA ILE A 137 12.86 20.52 1.65
C ILE A 137 13.55 19.18 1.76
N LEU A 138 13.91 18.81 2.98
CA LEU A 138 14.26 17.45 3.35
C LEU A 138 12.99 16.74 3.79
N SER A 139 12.75 15.54 3.29
CA SER A 139 11.72 14.62 3.79
C SER A 139 12.37 13.30 4.16
N ALA A 140 11.97 12.76 5.31
CA ALA A 140 12.40 11.45 5.78
C ALA A 140 11.19 10.69 6.36
N GLU A 141 11.17 9.38 6.14
CA GLU A 141 10.18 8.48 6.71
C GLU A 141 10.87 7.19 7.16
N ILE A 142 10.64 6.82 8.42
CA ILE A 142 11.17 5.61 9.04
C ILE A 142 9.99 4.72 9.38
N GLU A 143 9.96 3.53 8.82
CA GLU A 143 8.94 2.52 9.12
C GLU A 143 9.51 1.41 10.01
N PHE A 144 8.72 1.03 11.00
CA PHE A 144 8.94 -0.12 11.85
C PHE A 144 7.90 -1.17 11.47
N GLU A 145 8.31 -2.23 10.82
CA GLU A 145 7.44 -3.37 10.51
C GLU A 145 7.51 -4.42 11.61
N SER A 146 6.36 -5.00 11.94
CA SER A 146 6.24 -6.11 12.91
C SER A 146 7.00 -5.89 14.24
N GLY A 147 6.98 -4.65 14.74
CA GLY A 147 7.64 -4.30 16.00
C GLY A 147 9.13 -3.96 15.89
N GLY A 148 9.67 -3.81 14.68
CA GLY A 148 11.05 -3.40 14.45
C GLY A 148 12.05 -4.55 14.50
N THR A 149 13.24 -4.32 15.05
CA THR A 149 14.38 -5.24 15.01
C THR A 149 14.25 -6.45 15.95
N GLY A 150 13.12 -7.15 15.93
CA GLY A 150 12.96 -8.42 16.64
C GLY A 150 13.82 -9.53 16.03
N GLN A 151 14.09 -10.57 16.80
CA GLN A 151 14.70 -11.81 16.32
C GLN A 151 13.65 -12.92 16.33
N ALA A 152 13.51 -13.64 15.25
CA ALA A 152 12.75 -14.86 15.15
C ALA A 152 13.73 -16.04 14.98
N VAL A 153 13.38 -17.18 15.55
CA VAL A 153 14.10 -18.42 15.32
C VAL A 153 13.37 -19.15 14.21
N GLU A 154 13.98 -19.27 13.04
CA GLU A 154 13.50 -20.13 11.96
C GLU A 154 14.22 -21.47 11.95
N LEU A 155 13.44 -22.50 11.65
CA LEU A 155 13.97 -23.83 11.37
C LEU A 155 14.08 -23.96 9.85
N GLU A 156 15.27 -23.79 9.32
CA GLU A 156 15.55 -24.03 7.91
C GLU A 156 15.92 -25.49 7.66
N ASN A 157 15.43 -25.99 6.53
CA ASN A 157 15.82 -27.30 6.03
C ASN A 157 17.13 -27.16 5.27
N THR A 158 18.24 -27.51 5.89
CA THR A 158 19.55 -27.48 5.26
C THR A 158 19.77 -28.65 4.32
N GLU A 159 20.91 -28.62 3.66
CA GLU A 159 21.41 -29.73 2.86
C GLU A 159 21.42 -31.03 3.68
N ASN A 160 21.05 -32.15 3.06
CA ASN A 160 20.97 -33.48 3.67
C ASN A 160 19.79 -33.74 4.63
N GLY A 161 18.77 -32.88 4.67
CA GLY A 161 17.59 -33.08 5.52
C GLY A 161 17.83 -32.81 7.00
N GLU A 162 18.93 -32.17 7.35
CA GLU A 162 19.15 -31.62 8.68
C GLU A 162 18.41 -30.30 8.84
N TYR A 163 17.93 -30.04 10.05
CA TYR A 163 17.30 -28.75 10.40
C TYR A 163 18.35 -27.88 11.06
N GLU A 164 18.65 -26.75 10.44
CA GLU A 164 19.38 -25.67 11.11
C GLU A 164 18.41 -24.69 11.74
N THR A 165 18.78 -24.24 12.94
CA THR A 165 18.07 -23.17 13.59
C THR A 165 18.74 -21.88 13.18
N GLU A 166 18.09 -21.14 12.28
CA GLU A 166 18.50 -19.78 11.93
C GLU A 166 17.78 -18.75 12.79
N ILE A 167 18.50 -17.75 13.23
CA ILE A 167 17.90 -16.63 13.94
C ILE A 167 17.59 -15.58 12.89
N GLU A 168 16.33 -15.58 12.44
CA GLU A 168 15.85 -14.52 11.58
C GLU A 168 15.35 -13.32 12.36
N LYS A 169 15.45 -12.17 11.73
CA LYS A 169 14.95 -10.92 12.23
C LYS A 169 13.42 -10.90 12.09
N GLY A 170 12.70 -10.94 13.21
CA GLY A 170 11.24 -11.00 13.22
C GLY A 170 10.53 -9.71 12.84
N GLY A 171 11.27 -8.60 12.66
CA GLY A 171 10.75 -7.31 12.24
C GLY A 171 11.83 -6.51 11.50
N GLU A 172 11.41 -5.44 10.83
CA GLU A 172 12.27 -4.57 10.04
C GLU A 172 12.17 -3.11 10.54
N VAL A 173 13.29 -2.40 10.53
CA VAL A 173 13.33 -0.94 10.61
C VAL A 173 13.94 -0.44 9.32
N ALA A 174 13.13 0.18 8.50
CA ALA A 174 13.53 0.69 7.20
C ALA A 174 13.36 2.21 7.13
N ILE A 175 14.26 2.87 6.43
CA ILE A 175 14.03 4.22 5.97
C ILE A 175 13.33 4.11 4.61
N GLU A 176 12.01 4.35 4.58
CA GLU A 176 11.25 4.27 3.33
C GLU A 176 11.50 5.47 2.42
N GLN A 177 11.74 6.63 3.01
CA GLN A 177 12.04 7.84 2.28
C GLN A 177 13.14 8.64 2.96
N PHE A 178 14.09 9.12 2.17
CA PHE A 178 15.10 10.08 2.59
C PHE A 178 15.57 10.86 1.37
N HIS A 179 15.00 12.05 1.16
CA HIS A 179 15.28 12.80 -0.05
C HIS A 179 15.25 14.30 0.16
N ILE A 180 15.92 15.00 -0.74
CA ILE A 180 15.89 16.46 -0.82
C ILE A 180 15.09 16.85 -2.08
N THR A 181 14.14 17.75 -1.88
CA THR A 181 13.31 18.33 -2.94
C THR A 181 13.70 19.78 -3.18
N ARG A 182 13.92 20.16 -4.44
CA ARG A 182 14.05 21.53 -4.90
C ARG A 182 12.81 21.95 -5.64
N LEU A 183 12.05 22.87 -5.08
CA LEU A 183 10.92 23.52 -5.76
C LEU A 183 11.46 24.64 -6.66
N ILE A 184 11.14 24.58 -7.95
CA ILE A 184 11.63 25.53 -8.96
C ILE A 184 10.46 26.34 -9.51
N THR A 185 9.43 25.63 -10.05
CA THR A 185 8.18 26.22 -10.53
C THR A 185 7.03 25.27 -10.19
N PRO A 186 5.77 25.70 -10.24
CA PRO A 186 4.65 24.78 -10.08
C PRO A 186 4.63 23.64 -11.10
N THR A 187 5.21 23.88 -12.27
CA THR A 187 5.23 22.93 -13.38
C THR A 187 6.47 22.04 -13.41
N PHE A 188 7.53 22.37 -12.67
CA PHE A 188 8.78 21.63 -12.71
C PHE A 188 9.54 21.73 -11.39
N ASN A 189 9.78 20.61 -10.76
CA ASN A 189 10.51 20.45 -9.52
C ASN A 189 11.44 19.24 -9.62
N LEU A 190 12.48 19.19 -8.79
CA LEU A 190 13.45 18.11 -8.74
C LEU A 190 13.48 17.49 -7.36
N ARG A 191 13.75 16.20 -7.30
CA ARG A 191 13.97 15.44 -6.06
C ARG A 191 15.11 14.46 -6.26
N ALA A 192 15.96 14.32 -5.23
CA ALA A 192 17.09 13.40 -5.21
C ALA A 192 17.17 12.68 -3.86
N GLY A 193 17.47 11.41 -3.89
CA GLY A 193 17.60 10.54 -2.71
C GLY A 193 16.80 9.26 -2.82
N HIS A 194 16.41 8.71 -1.68
CA HIS A 194 15.60 7.50 -1.57
C HIS A 194 14.12 7.88 -1.51
N MET A 195 13.32 7.37 -2.43
CA MET A 195 11.95 7.85 -2.62
C MET A 195 11.03 6.78 -3.20
N ILE A 196 9.73 6.92 -2.98
CA ILE A 196 8.72 5.99 -3.48
C ILE A 196 8.68 6.02 -5.02
N VAL A 197 8.68 4.84 -5.61
CA VAL A 197 8.49 4.62 -7.05
C VAL A 197 6.99 4.71 -7.35
N PRO A 198 6.50 5.61 -8.21
CA PRO A 198 5.08 5.94 -8.35
C PRO A 198 4.33 4.93 -9.25
N VAL A 199 4.45 3.64 -8.97
CA VAL A 199 3.77 2.55 -9.69
C VAL A 199 2.72 1.93 -8.78
N GLY A 200 1.51 1.77 -9.27
CA GLY A 200 0.37 1.31 -8.48
C GLY A 200 -0.34 2.44 -7.72
N LEU A 201 -1.43 2.10 -7.07
CA LEU A 201 -2.24 3.01 -6.27
C LEU A 201 -1.83 2.98 -4.80
N THR A 202 -1.75 1.78 -4.23
CA THR A 202 -1.53 1.56 -2.80
C THR A 202 -0.08 1.81 -2.41
N ASN A 203 0.84 1.58 -3.34
CA ASN A 203 2.26 1.82 -3.11
C ASN A 203 2.54 3.29 -2.74
N ALA A 204 1.98 4.24 -3.49
CA ALA A 204 2.15 5.66 -3.21
C ALA A 204 1.23 6.19 -2.08
N HIS A 205 0.26 5.39 -1.63
CA HIS A 205 -0.73 5.76 -0.61
C HIS A 205 -0.91 4.60 0.37
N HIS A 206 0.19 4.19 0.99
CA HIS A 206 0.26 2.96 1.78
C HIS A 206 -0.18 3.12 3.25
N GLU A 207 -0.40 4.35 3.70
CA GLU A 207 -0.83 4.59 5.07
C GLU A 207 -2.21 3.99 5.34
N PRO A 208 -2.46 3.48 6.55
CA PRO A 208 -3.65 2.69 6.84
C PRO A 208 -4.98 3.45 6.74
N MET A 209 -4.95 4.78 6.67
CA MET A 209 -6.15 5.61 6.44
C MET A 209 -6.56 5.67 4.96
N ASN A 210 -5.69 5.25 4.05
CA ASN A 210 -5.89 5.36 2.61
C ASN A 210 -6.59 4.15 2.00
N PHE A 211 -6.93 3.13 2.78
CA PHE A 211 -7.70 1.97 2.36
C PHE A 211 -8.70 1.55 3.45
N PHE A 212 -9.78 0.87 3.07
CA PHE A 212 -10.86 0.54 4.01
C PHE A 212 -10.53 -0.68 4.87
N GLY A 213 -9.94 -1.74 4.31
CA GLY A 213 -9.65 -2.98 5.06
C GLY A 213 -8.71 -2.78 6.24
N THR A 214 -8.68 -3.74 7.15
CA THR A 214 -7.70 -3.81 8.24
C THR A 214 -6.28 -3.96 7.72
N VAL A 215 -6.14 -4.58 6.54
CA VAL A 215 -4.89 -4.68 5.79
C VAL A 215 -5.02 -4.02 4.43
N ARG A 216 -3.88 -3.54 3.89
CA ARG A 216 -3.83 -2.95 2.54
C ARG A 216 -4.21 -4.00 1.48
N PRO A 217 -4.69 -3.56 0.29
CA PRO A 217 -5.01 -4.46 -0.81
C PRO A 217 -3.85 -5.41 -1.14
N GLU A 218 -4.17 -6.70 -1.32
CA GLU A 218 -3.15 -7.73 -1.56
C GLU A 218 -2.64 -7.76 -2.99
N GLY A 219 -3.52 -7.50 -3.98
CA GLY A 219 -3.20 -7.73 -5.38
C GLY A 219 -1.97 -6.96 -5.87
N GLU A 220 -1.81 -5.71 -5.44
CA GLU A 220 -0.65 -4.89 -5.78
C GLU A 220 0.60 -5.39 -5.04
N ARG A 221 0.48 -5.65 -3.74
CA ARG A 221 1.55 -6.14 -2.86
C ARG A 221 2.12 -7.49 -3.30
N MET A 222 1.30 -8.34 -3.90
CA MET A 222 1.73 -9.67 -4.36
C MET A 222 2.53 -9.63 -5.68
N LEU A 223 2.57 -8.50 -6.37
CA LEU A 223 3.28 -8.39 -7.64
C LEU A 223 4.42 -7.38 -7.63
N LEU A 224 4.28 -6.33 -6.82
CA LEU A 224 5.22 -5.21 -6.75
C LEU A 224 5.88 -5.17 -5.38
N PRO A 225 7.12 -4.66 -5.29
CA PRO A 225 7.67 -4.30 -3.99
C PRO A 225 6.69 -3.39 -3.24
N CYS A 226 6.53 -3.60 -1.94
CA CYS A 226 5.56 -2.85 -1.18
C CYS A 226 6.06 -2.66 0.27
N THR A 227 6.37 -1.42 0.67
CA THR A 227 6.35 -0.19 -0.14
C THR A 227 7.53 -0.19 -1.10
N TRP A 228 7.29 0.19 -2.36
CA TRP A 228 8.37 0.25 -3.35
C TRP A 228 9.06 1.60 -3.30
N HIS A 229 10.24 1.63 -2.82
CA HIS A 229 11.11 2.80 -2.74
C HIS A 229 12.51 2.46 -3.24
N GLU A 230 13.16 3.40 -3.93
CA GLU A 230 14.48 3.22 -4.55
C GLU A 230 15.27 4.53 -4.50
N THR A 231 16.58 4.42 -4.57
CA THR A 231 17.48 5.57 -4.63
C THR A 231 17.62 6.09 -6.06
N GLY A 232 17.51 7.42 -6.26
CA GLY A 232 17.62 8.01 -7.59
C GLY A 232 17.26 9.48 -7.67
N LEU A 233 16.79 9.88 -8.85
CA LEU A 233 16.39 11.24 -9.19
C LEU A 233 14.98 11.25 -9.75
N ALA A 234 14.21 12.28 -9.40
CA ALA A 234 12.87 12.51 -9.94
C ALA A 234 12.68 13.95 -10.39
N ALA A 235 11.91 14.12 -11.47
CA ALA A 235 11.33 15.39 -11.87
C ALA A 235 9.80 15.27 -11.82
N PHE A 236 9.12 16.29 -11.29
CA PHE A 236 7.68 16.26 -11.11
C PHE A 236 7.08 17.68 -11.16
N GLY A 237 5.78 17.75 -11.38
CA GLY A 237 5.06 19.01 -11.40
C GLY A 237 3.61 18.87 -11.81
N ARG A 238 2.93 20.01 -11.87
CA ARG A 238 1.56 20.12 -12.34
C ARG A 238 1.50 20.95 -13.61
N VAL A 239 0.81 20.44 -14.63
CA VAL A 239 0.64 21.10 -15.92
C VAL A 239 -0.83 21.19 -16.29
N GLY A 240 -1.14 22.14 -17.18
CA GLY A 240 -2.51 22.37 -17.63
C GLY A 240 -3.31 23.31 -16.73
N SER A 241 -4.61 23.32 -16.91
CA SER A 241 -5.53 24.18 -16.15
C SER A 241 -6.97 23.67 -16.21
N ARG A 242 -7.78 23.99 -15.21
CA ARG A 242 -9.18 23.59 -15.14
C ARG A 242 -9.35 22.06 -15.32
N ALA A 243 -10.25 21.63 -16.21
CA ALA A 243 -10.50 20.22 -16.49
C ALA A 243 -9.30 19.49 -17.15
N ALA A 244 -8.36 20.21 -17.76
CA ALA A 244 -7.15 19.65 -18.36
C ALA A 244 -5.93 19.81 -17.43
N THR A 245 -6.08 19.52 -16.13
CA THR A 245 -5.00 19.58 -15.14
C THR A 245 -4.43 18.18 -14.93
N PHE A 246 -3.10 18.09 -15.00
CA PHE A 246 -2.36 16.84 -14.84
C PHE A 246 -1.20 17.03 -13.88
N ASP A 247 -1.01 16.07 -12.99
CA ASP A 247 0.21 15.89 -12.21
C ASP A 247 1.08 14.85 -12.90
N TYR A 248 2.38 15.09 -12.97
CA TYR A 248 3.32 14.15 -13.56
C TYR A 248 4.54 13.92 -12.68
N GLN A 249 5.10 12.74 -12.78
CA GLN A 249 6.38 12.38 -12.18
C GLN A 249 7.14 11.45 -13.12
N VAL A 250 8.44 11.72 -13.30
CA VAL A 250 9.37 10.84 -14.01
C VAL A 250 10.58 10.62 -13.12
N MET A 251 11.11 9.38 -13.11
CA MET A 251 12.19 8.99 -12.24
C MET A 251 13.21 8.12 -12.97
N VAL A 252 14.45 8.22 -12.51
CA VAL A 252 15.53 7.28 -12.79
C VAL A 252 16.05 6.80 -11.44
N VAL A 253 15.95 5.50 -11.18
CA VAL A 253 16.22 4.88 -9.88
C VAL A 253 17.06 3.62 -10.04
N ALA A 254 17.53 3.04 -8.93
CA ALA A 254 18.09 1.71 -8.95
C ALA A 254 17.07 0.73 -9.56
N GLY A 255 17.52 -0.14 -10.45
CA GLY A 255 16.64 -1.10 -11.13
C GLY A 255 16.41 -2.34 -10.29
N LEU A 256 15.28 -3.02 -10.46
CA LEU A 256 15.02 -4.27 -9.77
C LEU A 256 16.06 -5.33 -10.09
N ASN A 257 16.39 -6.15 -9.08
CA ASN A 257 17.35 -7.23 -9.14
C ASN A 257 16.63 -8.57 -9.36
N ALA A 258 16.98 -9.27 -10.44
CA ALA A 258 16.37 -10.56 -10.80
C ALA A 258 16.58 -11.65 -9.73
N ASN A 259 17.57 -11.54 -8.85
CA ASN A 259 17.80 -12.53 -7.79
C ASN A 259 16.61 -12.64 -6.81
N GLY A 260 15.88 -11.56 -6.60
CA GLY A 260 14.72 -11.55 -5.73
C GLY A 260 13.41 -11.99 -6.40
N PHE A 261 13.39 -12.32 -7.68
CA PHE A 261 12.18 -12.72 -8.38
C PHE A 261 11.79 -14.15 -8.04
N ASP A 262 10.52 -14.40 -7.75
CA ASP A 262 10.06 -15.72 -7.38
C ASP A 262 8.69 -16.08 -8.00
N ARG A 263 8.21 -17.29 -7.71
CA ARG A 263 6.91 -17.77 -8.21
C ARG A 263 5.71 -17.18 -7.48
N ASN A 264 5.87 -16.81 -6.21
CA ASN A 264 4.77 -16.42 -5.34
C ASN A 264 4.44 -14.94 -5.47
N THR A 265 5.48 -14.13 -5.58
CA THR A 265 5.42 -12.66 -5.53
C THR A 265 5.96 -11.99 -6.80
N TRP A 266 6.22 -12.78 -7.86
CA TRP A 266 6.74 -12.34 -9.15
C TRP A 266 8.02 -11.51 -9.00
N VAL A 267 7.95 -10.16 -9.03
CA VAL A 267 9.11 -9.26 -8.91
C VAL A 267 9.16 -8.51 -7.57
N ALA A 268 8.22 -8.76 -6.66
CA ALA A 268 8.07 -7.98 -5.43
C ALA A 268 9.34 -8.00 -4.54
N SER A 269 10.01 -9.13 -4.45
CA SER A 269 11.25 -9.26 -3.67
C SER A 269 12.52 -8.81 -4.42
N GLY A 270 12.37 -8.23 -5.61
CA GLY A 270 13.49 -7.73 -6.39
C GLY A 270 13.93 -6.30 -6.06
N LYS A 271 13.31 -5.65 -5.08
CA LYS A 271 13.73 -4.34 -4.58
C LYS A 271 15.16 -4.44 -4.08
N GLN A 272 16.01 -3.49 -4.46
CA GLN A 272 17.35 -3.40 -3.94
C GLN A 272 17.35 -2.66 -2.60
N GLY A 273 18.45 -2.65 -1.99
CA GLY A 273 18.91 -2.12 -0.74
C GLY A 273 18.02 -1.27 0.15
N LEU A 274 18.43 -1.24 1.38
CA LEU A 274 17.93 -0.36 2.43
C LEU A 274 19.10 0.57 2.80
N PHE A 275 19.44 1.53 1.94
CA PHE A 275 20.59 2.43 2.10
C PHE A 275 21.97 1.76 1.99
N GLU A 276 22.01 0.55 1.48
CA GLU A 276 23.25 -0.10 1.06
C GLU A 276 23.64 0.38 -0.35
N GLU A 277 24.73 -0.16 -0.87
CA GLU A 277 25.12 0.08 -2.25
C GLU A 277 24.14 -0.62 -3.21
N ASP A 278 23.24 0.15 -3.81
CA ASP A 278 22.38 -0.35 -4.87
C ASP A 278 23.14 -0.53 -6.17
N ASN A 279 22.94 -1.67 -6.83
CA ASN A 279 23.50 -1.89 -8.14
C ASN A 279 22.75 -1.07 -9.20
N PHE A 280 23.43 -0.08 -9.78
CA PHE A 280 22.90 0.85 -10.77
C PHE A 280 23.35 0.50 -12.21
N THR A 281 23.75 -0.74 -12.45
CA THR A 281 24.25 -1.19 -13.78
C THR A 281 23.14 -1.11 -14.84
N SER A 282 21.91 -1.42 -14.46
CA SER A 282 20.73 -1.28 -15.31
C SER A 282 19.65 -0.48 -14.55
N PRO A 283 19.62 0.84 -14.74
CA PRO A 283 18.63 1.69 -14.06
C PRO A 283 17.18 1.32 -14.35
N GLY A 284 16.33 1.57 -13.37
CA GLY A 284 14.90 1.58 -13.51
C GLY A 284 14.40 2.97 -13.93
N TYR A 285 13.47 3.02 -14.86
CA TYR A 285 12.80 4.24 -15.30
C TYR A 285 11.33 4.14 -14.93
N ALA A 286 10.82 5.10 -14.17
CA ALA A 286 9.41 5.16 -13.82
C ALA A 286 8.79 6.47 -14.30
N ALA A 287 7.56 6.40 -14.79
CA ALA A 287 6.77 7.55 -15.15
C ALA A 287 5.34 7.39 -14.66
N ARG A 288 4.74 8.46 -14.18
CA ARG A 288 3.34 8.54 -13.76
C ARG A 288 2.71 9.81 -14.28
N LEU A 289 1.45 9.71 -14.69
CA LEU A 289 0.60 10.83 -15.07
C LEU A 289 -0.76 10.67 -14.40
N ASP A 290 -1.18 11.67 -13.62
CA ASP A 290 -2.47 11.72 -12.96
C ASP A 290 -3.32 12.86 -13.54
N TRP A 291 -4.49 12.55 -14.04
CA TRP A 291 -5.49 13.55 -14.38
C TRP A 291 -6.28 13.92 -13.11
N VAL A 292 -6.25 15.21 -12.78
CA VAL A 292 -6.86 15.78 -11.57
C VAL A 292 -7.79 16.95 -11.87
N GLY A 293 -8.29 17.03 -13.10
CA GLY A 293 -9.11 18.14 -13.59
C GLY A 293 -10.53 18.22 -13.04
N VAL A 294 -11.00 17.18 -12.36
CA VAL A 294 -12.32 17.12 -11.73
C VAL A 294 -12.16 16.93 -10.22
N LYS A 295 -12.84 17.79 -9.44
CA LYS A 295 -12.79 17.74 -7.99
C LYS A 295 -13.20 16.37 -7.47
N GLY A 296 -12.38 15.82 -6.57
CA GLY A 296 -12.58 14.52 -5.96
C GLY A 296 -12.22 13.34 -6.86
N LEU A 297 -11.93 13.52 -8.14
CA LEU A 297 -11.55 12.47 -9.07
C LEU A 297 -10.08 12.59 -9.47
N ARG A 298 -9.34 11.50 -9.31
CA ARG A 298 -8.00 11.30 -9.86
C ARG A 298 -8.01 10.03 -10.73
N VAL A 299 -7.47 10.12 -11.92
CA VAL A 299 -7.25 8.97 -12.81
C VAL A 299 -5.78 8.96 -13.18
N GLY A 300 -5.08 7.91 -12.82
CA GLY A 300 -3.64 7.75 -12.94
C GLY A 300 -3.24 6.62 -13.87
N ALA A 301 -2.12 6.81 -14.54
CA ALA A 301 -1.41 5.76 -15.25
C ALA A 301 0.07 5.83 -14.92
N SER A 302 0.71 4.69 -14.71
CA SER A 302 2.14 4.60 -14.47
C SER A 302 2.79 3.49 -15.26
N TYR A 303 4.06 3.70 -15.56
CA TYR A 303 4.88 2.73 -16.29
C TYR A 303 6.26 2.65 -15.65
N TYR A 304 6.75 1.43 -15.48
CA TYR A 304 8.12 1.14 -15.06
C TYR A 304 8.82 0.29 -16.10
N TYR A 305 10.08 0.60 -16.35
CA TYR A 305 10.94 -0.14 -17.26
C TYR A 305 12.36 -0.30 -16.69
N CYS A 306 12.86 -1.52 -16.65
CA CYS A 306 14.27 -1.84 -16.40
C CYS A 306 14.80 -2.64 -17.59
N HIS A 307 15.90 -2.17 -18.16
CA HIS A 307 16.42 -2.74 -19.40
C HIS A 307 16.99 -4.15 -19.22
N ASP A 308 17.63 -4.41 -18.08
CA ASP A 308 18.22 -5.71 -17.76
C ASP A 308 18.27 -5.95 -16.26
N THR A 309 17.25 -6.64 -15.74
CA THR A 309 17.17 -6.96 -14.31
C THR A 309 18.25 -7.93 -13.85
N SER A 310 18.84 -8.71 -14.76
CA SER A 310 19.92 -9.65 -14.45
C SER A 310 21.26 -8.95 -14.26
N ALA A 311 21.45 -7.78 -14.89
CA ALA A 311 22.66 -6.97 -14.74
C ALA A 311 22.76 -6.31 -13.34
N ASN A 312 21.65 -6.21 -12.61
CA ASN A 312 21.62 -5.71 -11.23
C ASN A 312 21.87 -6.81 -10.19
N SER A 313 22.15 -8.04 -10.63
CA SER A 313 22.50 -9.15 -9.75
C SER A 313 23.85 -8.93 -9.06
N ASP A 314 23.95 -9.29 -7.79
CA ASP A 314 25.19 -9.33 -7.03
C ASP A 314 26.15 -10.42 -7.54
N LYS A 315 25.58 -11.35 -8.31
CA LYS A 315 26.32 -12.44 -8.98
C LYS A 315 25.98 -12.47 -10.47
N PRO A 316 26.49 -11.52 -11.29
CA PRO A 316 26.18 -11.46 -12.73
C PRO A 316 26.54 -12.75 -13.49
N SER A 317 27.56 -13.49 -13.04
CA SER A 317 27.95 -14.80 -13.62
C SER A 317 26.83 -15.84 -13.47
N TYR A 318 25.90 -15.68 -12.57
CA TYR A 318 24.76 -16.57 -12.37
C TYR A 318 23.86 -16.66 -13.61
N TYR A 319 23.70 -15.54 -14.31
CA TYR A 319 22.90 -15.46 -15.53
C TYR A 319 23.70 -15.71 -16.80
N GLY A 320 25.06 -15.68 -16.73
CA GLY A 320 25.93 -16.03 -17.83
C GLY A 320 25.62 -15.26 -19.12
N ASN A 321 25.59 -15.98 -20.23
CA ASN A 321 25.33 -15.41 -21.55
C ASN A 321 23.82 -15.40 -21.92
N MET A 322 22.93 -15.27 -20.98
CA MET A 322 21.49 -15.31 -21.27
C MET A 322 21.00 -14.12 -22.11
N GLY A 323 21.81 -13.06 -22.20
CA GLY A 323 21.39 -11.78 -22.75
C GLY A 323 20.54 -10.98 -21.76
N ARG A 324 19.92 -9.93 -22.24
CA ARG A 324 19.16 -8.99 -21.41
C ARG A 324 17.82 -9.57 -20.94
N ALA A 325 17.44 -9.23 -19.72
CA ALA A 325 16.16 -9.57 -19.11
C ALA A 325 15.31 -8.31 -18.83
N PRO A 326 14.76 -7.65 -19.86
CA PRO A 326 13.95 -6.47 -19.66
C PRO A 326 12.65 -6.78 -18.93
N LEU A 327 12.31 -5.85 -18.01
CA LEU A 327 11.09 -5.84 -17.23
C LEU A 327 10.27 -4.61 -17.59
N SER A 328 8.98 -4.80 -17.83
CA SER A 328 8.00 -3.71 -18.03
C SER A 328 6.81 -3.92 -17.12
N ILE A 329 6.39 -2.87 -16.42
CA ILE A 329 5.20 -2.88 -15.57
C ILE A 329 4.33 -1.69 -15.95
N LEU A 330 3.07 -1.94 -16.23
CA LEU A 330 2.03 -0.94 -16.49
C LEU A 330 1.01 -0.97 -15.35
N SER A 331 0.63 0.18 -14.83
CA SER A 331 -0.46 0.30 -13.88
C SER A 331 -1.42 1.40 -14.31
N GLY A 332 -2.72 1.15 -14.10
CA GLY A 332 -3.78 2.13 -14.26
C GLY A 332 -4.63 2.16 -13.01
N ASP A 333 -4.94 3.34 -12.49
CA ASP A 333 -5.74 3.49 -11.30
C ASP A 333 -6.71 4.66 -11.37
N ALA A 334 -7.74 4.61 -10.54
CA ALA A 334 -8.68 5.69 -10.36
C ALA A 334 -9.12 5.79 -8.91
N GLN A 335 -9.29 7.00 -8.44
CA GLN A 335 -9.82 7.30 -7.12
C GLN A 335 -10.84 8.42 -7.21
N TYR A 336 -12.00 8.20 -6.62
CA TYR A 336 -13.04 9.20 -6.43
C TYR A 336 -13.37 9.34 -4.95
N THR A 337 -13.43 10.57 -4.46
CA THR A 337 -13.81 10.85 -3.08
C THR A 337 -14.67 12.12 -3.03
N ASP A 338 -15.85 11.97 -2.49
CA ASP A 338 -16.69 13.09 -2.10
C ASP A 338 -17.17 12.93 -0.64
N ARG A 339 -18.13 13.75 -0.22
CA ARG A 339 -18.67 13.66 1.15
C ARG A 339 -19.48 12.38 1.40
N TYR A 340 -19.96 11.69 0.37
CA TYR A 340 -20.85 10.54 0.49
C TYR A 340 -20.14 9.21 0.21
N VAL A 341 -19.26 9.22 -0.78
CA VAL A 341 -18.66 8.00 -1.36
C VAL A 341 -17.16 8.16 -1.53
N THR A 342 -16.43 7.11 -1.23
CA THR A 342 -15.05 6.94 -1.66
C THR A 342 -14.97 5.64 -2.44
N ALA A 343 -14.45 5.73 -3.67
CA ALA A 343 -14.21 4.58 -4.53
C ALA A 343 -12.80 4.64 -5.10
N ARG A 344 -12.12 3.51 -5.19
CA ARG A 344 -10.79 3.41 -5.80
C ARG A 344 -10.58 2.04 -6.41
N GLY A 345 -9.73 2.01 -7.42
CA GLY A 345 -9.37 0.76 -8.09
C GLY A 345 -8.06 0.89 -8.81
N CYS A 346 -7.39 -0.24 -8.96
CA CYS A 346 -6.10 -0.35 -9.61
C CYS A 346 -6.02 -1.63 -10.45
N VAL A 347 -5.31 -1.53 -11.56
CA VAL A 347 -4.91 -2.66 -12.39
C VAL A 347 -3.40 -2.59 -12.59
N VAL A 348 -2.71 -3.69 -12.38
CA VAL A 348 -1.27 -3.85 -12.64
C VAL A 348 -1.07 -4.99 -13.61
N TRP A 349 -0.28 -4.76 -14.62
CA TRP A 349 0.14 -5.77 -15.57
C TRP A 349 1.64 -5.72 -15.80
N GLY A 350 2.31 -6.85 -15.75
CA GLY A 350 3.73 -6.96 -15.87
C GLY A 350 4.19 -7.94 -16.95
N ASN A 351 5.36 -7.64 -17.52
CA ASN A 351 6.05 -8.49 -18.51
C ASN A 351 7.53 -8.55 -18.20
N LEU A 352 8.06 -9.77 -18.03
CA LEU A 352 9.45 -10.08 -17.79
C LEU A 352 9.96 -10.97 -18.92
N ALA A 353 10.94 -10.49 -19.68
CA ALA A 353 11.60 -11.31 -20.67
C ALA A 353 12.61 -12.27 -20.02
N LYS A 354 12.92 -13.38 -20.71
CA LYS A 354 13.85 -14.41 -20.21
C LYS A 354 13.47 -15.02 -18.86
N SER A 355 12.20 -14.99 -18.51
CA SER A 355 11.71 -15.54 -17.24
C SER A 355 11.96 -17.05 -17.10
N ASP A 356 12.03 -17.79 -18.20
CA ASP A 356 12.43 -19.21 -18.27
C ASP A 356 13.88 -19.44 -17.82
N VAL A 357 14.79 -18.57 -18.25
CA VAL A 357 16.21 -18.66 -17.85
C VAL A 357 16.37 -18.23 -16.40
N ILE A 358 15.72 -17.14 -15.98
CA ILE A 358 15.70 -16.71 -14.58
C ILE A 358 15.19 -17.87 -13.71
N SER A 359 14.06 -18.47 -14.06
CA SER A 359 13.47 -19.62 -13.34
C SER A 359 14.43 -20.79 -13.20
N SER A 360 15.22 -21.09 -14.22
CA SER A 360 16.17 -22.21 -14.20
C SER A 360 17.43 -21.93 -13.36
N ARG A 361 17.69 -20.66 -13.04
CA ARG A 361 18.80 -20.23 -12.19
C ARG A 361 18.42 -20.06 -10.72
N HIS A 362 17.14 -19.81 -10.46
CA HIS A 362 16.58 -19.67 -9.10
C HIS A 362 16.23 -21.03 -8.49
N GLY A 363 16.29 -21.12 -7.16
CA GLY A 363 15.81 -22.28 -6.41
C GLY A 363 16.77 -23.44 -6.31
N ARG A 364 18.03 -23.27 -6.65
CA ARG A 364 19.09 -24.21 -6.25
C ARG A 364 19.60 -23.80 -4.87
N HIS A 365 19.09 -24.43 -3.83
CA HIS A 365 19.63 -24.26 -2.48
C HIS A 365 21.08 -24.79 -2.39
N SER A 366 21.42 -25.80 -3.20
CA SER A 366 22.80 -26.32 -3.32
C SER A 366 22.94 -27.13 -4.59
N ASN A 367 24.15 -27.15 -5.17
CA ASN A 367 24.52 -28.08 -6.24
C ASN A 367 24.54 -29.54 -5.76
N ALA A 368 24.61 -29.78 -4.45
CA ALA A 368 24.64 -31.10 -3.84
C ALA A 368 23.24 -31.67 -3.54
N SER A 369 22.18 -30.83 -3.52
CA SER A 369 20.82 -31.30 -3.23
C SER A 369 20.12 -31.85 -4.48
N PRO A 370 19.71 -33.11 -4.50
CA PRO A 370 18.88 -33.68 -5.57
C PRO A 370 17.46 -33.11 -5.58
N TYR A 371 17.05 -32.39 -4.54
CA TYR A 371 15.73 -31.82 -4.36
C TYR A 371 15.65 -30.31 -4.60
N SER A 372 16.60 -29.74 -5.35
CA SER A 372 16.56 -28.33 -5.70
C SER A 372 15.24 -27.97 -6.38
N ARG A 373 14.44 -27.12 -5.74
CA ARG A 373 13.16 -26.63 -6.30
C ARG A 373 13.48 -25.51 -7.28
N VAL A 374 13.14 -25.73 -8.53
CA VAL A 374 13.10 -24.65 -9.51
C VAL A 374 11.87 -23.79 -9.19
N THR A 375 12.08 -22.50 -9.02
CA THR A 375 10.99 -21.55 -8.79
C THR A 375 10.62 -20.88 -10.10
N PRO A 376 9.52 -21.26 -10.75
CA PRO A 376 9.14 -20.71 -12.05
C PRO A 376 8.63 -19.28 -11.92
N VAL A 377 9.49 -18.32 -12.22
CA VAL A 377 9.11 -16.91 -12.35
C VAL A 377 8.30 -16.72 -13.64
N ALA A 378 7.19 -16.04 -13.57
CA ALA A 378 6.33 -15.85 -14.71
C ALA A 378 6.86 -14.80 -15.71
N LYS A 379 6.56 -15.03 -16.98
CA LYS A 379 6.71 -14.00 -18.01
C LYS A 379 5.72 -12.85 -17.80
N ASN A 380 4.47 -13.17 -17.47
CA ASN A 380 3.44 -12.17 -17.21
C ASN A 380 2.81 -12.41 -15.84
N ALA A 381 2.54 -11.33 -15.15
CA ALA A 381 1.78 -11.28 -13.92
C ALA A 381 0.72 -10.18 -14.01
N MET A 382 -0.38 -10.35 -13.29
CA MET A 382 -1.50 -9.42 -13.33
C MET A 382 -2.18 -9.32 -11.96
N SER A 383 -2.60 -8.12 -11.60
CA SER A 383 -3.57 -7.90 -10.53
C SER A 383 -4.59 -6.84 -10.93
N CYS A 384 -5.79 -6.96 -10.40
CA CYS A 384 -6.81 -5.93 -10.50
C CYS A 384 -7.69 -5.96 -9.26
N GLY A 385 -8.14 -4.79 -8.83
CA GLY A 385 -9.02 -4.71 -7.68
C GLY A 385 -9.64 -3.33 -7.53
N GLY A 386 -10.64 -3.27 -6.68
CA GLY A 386 -11.28 -2.01 -6.34
C GLY A 386 -12.09 -2.12 -5.07
N GLU A 387 -12.27 -0.98 -4.42
CA GLU A 387 -13.06 -0.86 -3.21
C GLU A 387 -13.98 0.36 -3.28
N VAL A 388 -15.13 0.25 -2.64
CA VAL A 388 -16.09 1.34 -2.50
C VAL A 388 -16.61 1.35 -1.07
N GLY A 389 -16.65 2.52 -0.48
CA GLY A 389 -17.24 2.77 0.83
C GLY A 389 -18.14 3.98 0.82
N VAL A 390 -19.14 3.99 1.68
CA VAL A 390 -20.11 5.07 1.77
C VAL A 390 -20.17 5.67 3.18
N ASN A 391 -20.28 6.98 3.30
CA ASN A 391 -20.39 7.67 4.58
C ASN A 391 -21.86 7.75 5.01
N LEU A 392 -22.26 6.86 5.92
CA LEU A 392 -23.66 6.79 6.38
C LEU A 392 -24.12 8.07 7.07
N ARG A 393 -23.27 8.74 7.84
CA ARG A 393 -23.58 10.00 8.49
C ARG A 393 -24.06 11.05 7.51
N ASN A 394 -23.41 11.15 6.37
CA ASN A 394 -23.75 12.14 5.34
C ASN A 394 -24.95 11.71 4.49
N ILE A 395 -25.12 10.41 4.25
CA ILE A 395 -26.27 9.88 3.51
C ILE A 395 -27.55 10.05 4.32
N ILE A 396 -27.53 9.70 5.61
CA ILE A 396 -28.69 9.82 6.52
C ILE A 396 -28.92 11.27 6.95
N SER A 397 -27.92 12.15 6.71
CA SER A 397 -27.96 13.56 7.10
C SER A 397 -28.20 13.77 8.62
N CYS A 398 -27.61 12.91 9.46
CA CYS A 398 -27.69 12.95 10.90
C CYS A 398 -26.34 13.40 11.51
N PRO A 399 -26.19 14.67 11.93
CA PRO A 399 -24.93 15.20 12.46
C PRO A 399 -24.44 14.54 13.75
N THR A 400 -25.38 14.00 14.54
CA THR A 400 -25.09 13.29 15.80
C THR A 400 -24.66 11.84 15.59
N MET A 401 -24.90 11.28 14.39
CA MET A 401 -24.48 9.93 14.05
C MET A 401 -22.95 9.86 13.96
N PRO A 402 -22.30 8.81 14.48
CA PRO A 402 -20.88 8.59 14.26
C PRO A 402 -20.57 8.40 12.78
N GLU A 403 -19.35 8.74 12.39
CA GLU A 403 -18.91 8.57 10.99
C GLU A 403 -18.62 7.09 10.74
N LEU A 404 -19.61 6.41 10.20
CA LEU A 404 -19.55 4.99 9.82
C LEU A 404 -19.45 4.86 8.31
N LEU A 405 -18.48 4.03 7.88
CA LEU A 405 -18.17 3.80 6.47
C LEU A 405 -18.21 2.28 6.17
N PRO A 406 -19.40 1.70 5.91
CA PRO A 406 -19.45 0.37 5.32
C PRO A 406 -18.80 0.37 3.95
N PHE A 407 -18.09 -0.72 3.63
CA PHE A 407 -17.36 -0.86 2.39
C PHE A 407 -17.39 -2.29 1.86
N VAL A 408 -17.07 -2.42 0.59
CA VAL A 408 -16.80 -3.68 -0.08
C VAL A 408 -15.58 -3.51 -0.98
N ARG A 409 -14.74 -4.56 -1.06
CA ARG A 409 -13.55 -4.66 -1.91
C ARG A 409 -13.58 -5.98 -2.66
N TYR A 410 -13.20 -5.94 -3.92
CA TYR A 410 -12.87 -7.10 -4.71
C TYR A 410 -11.44 -7.00 -5.21
N GLU A 411 -10.72 -8.13 -5.18
CA GLU A 411 -9.35 -8.22 -5.67
C GLU A 411 -9.15 -9.54 -6.42
N TYR A 412 -8.36 -9.46 -7.47
CA TYR A 412 -7.85 -10.59 -8.20
C TYR A 412 -6.35 -10.38 -8.44
N TYR A 413 -5.56 -11.41 -8.23
CA TYR A 413 -4.17 -11.41 -8.63
C TYR A 413 -3.70 -12.79 -9.09
N ASN A 414 -2.74 -12.78 -10.00
CA ASN A 414 -2.07 -13.97 -10.49
C ASN A 414 -0.59 -13.64 -10.78
N PRO A 415 0.33 -14.01 -9.88
CA PRO A 415 1.76 -13.82 -10.11
C PRO A 415 2.30 -14.70 -11.24
N GLN A 416 1.53 -15.71 -11.67
CA GLN A 416 1.90 -16.63 -12.75
C GLN A 416 0.85 -16.64 -13.88
N GLU A 417 0.48 -15.47 -14.40
CA GLU A 417 -0.47 -15.34 -15.50
C GLU A 417 0.01 -16.06 -16.77
N LYS A 418 1.32 -15.96 -17.06
CA LYS A 418 1.96 -16.72 -18.14
C LYS A 418 3.35 -17.16 -17.75
N VAL A 419 3.58 -18.44 -17.67
CA VAL A 419 4.88 -19.08 -17.45
C VAL A 419 5.41 -19.61 -18.78
N LEU A 420 6.71 -19.51 -19.02
CA LEU A 420 7.35 -20.05 -20.21
C LEU A 420 7.75 -21.53 -20.02
N ALA A 421 7.64 -22.31 -21.09
CA ALA A 421 8.14 -23.68 -21.11
C ALA A 421 9.66 -23.73 -20.81
N PRO A 422 10.17 -24.76 -20.12
CA PRO A 422 9.49 -25.99 -19.74
C PRO A 422 8.67 -25.90 -18.43
N HIS A 423 8.61 -24.73 -17.80
CA HIS A 423 7.93 -24.54 -16.52
C HIS A 423 6.41 -24.47 -16.69
N VAL A 424 5.69 -24.84 -15.64
CA VAL A 424 4.23 -24.85 -15.61
C VAL A 424 3.75 -23.93 -14.48
N ALA A 425 2.69 -23.16 -14.76
CA ALA A 425 2.09 -22.28 -13.78
C ALA A 425 1.41 -23.09 -12.65
N ASP A 426 1.62 -22.67 -11.42
CA ASP A 426 0.93 -23.19 -10.25
C ASP A 426 -0.42 -22.46 -10.07
N GLN A 427 -1.50 -23.12 -10.38
CA GLN A 427 -2.85 -22.55 -10.29
C GLN A 427 -3.25 -22.17 -8.84
N ARG A 428 -2.55 -22.67 -7.84
CA ARG A 428 -2.77 -22.30 -6.43
C ARG A 428 -2.33 -20.88 -6.09
N LEU A 429 -1.57 -20.25 -6.96
CA LEU A 429 -1.12 -18.85 -6.78
C LEU A 429 -2.15 -17.84 -7.31
N LYS A 430 -3.04 -18.29 -8.19
CA LYS A 430 -4.14 -17.46 -8.68
C LYS A 430 -5.20 -17.29 -7.60
N THR A 431 -5.48 -16.06 -7.22
CA THR A 431 -6.37 -15.75 -6.09
C THR A 431 -7.39 -14.69 -6.49
N SER A 432 -8.63 -14.89 -6.06
CA SER A 432 -9.67 -13.87 -6.05
C SER A 432 -10.26 -13.76 -4.65
N MET A 433 -10.60 -12.54 -4.24
CA MET A 433 -11.08 -12.31 -2.88
C MET A 433 -12.10 -11.18 -2.81
N TRP A 434 -13.02 -11.34 -1.86
CA TRP A 434 -13.96 -10.32 -1.46
C TRP A 434 -13.68 -9.95 0.00
N THR A 435 -13.58 -8.65 0.26
CA THR A 435 -13.53 -8.11 1.62
C THR A 435 -14.69 -7.17 1.82
N MET A 436 -15.42 -7.32 2.90
CA MET A 436 -16.50 -6.42 3.26
C MET A 436 -16.41 -6.06 4.74
N GLY A 437 -16.71 -4.83 5.07
CA GLY A 437 -16.50 -4.39 6.45
C GLY A 437 -17.11 -3.05 6.76
N LEU A 438 -16.76 -2.58 7.93
CA LEU A 438 -17.22 -1.32 8.51
C LEU A 438 -16.05 -0.60 9.15
N ASN A 439 -15.90 0.67 8.81
CA ASN A 439 -14.98 1.58 9.48
C ASN A 439 -15.75 2.57 10.34
N TYR A 440 -15.22 2.84 11.52
CA TYR A 440 -15.69 3.89 12.41
C TYR A 440 -14.58 4.92 12.60
N ARG A 441 -14.76 6.12 12.06
CA ARG A 441 -13.79 7.22 12.21
C ARG A 441 -14.02 7.93 13.53
N VAL A 442 -12.99 7.89 14.40
CA VAL A 442 -13.01 8.53 15.73
C VAL A 442 -12.24 9.84 15.64
N GLY A 443 -12.93 10.93 15.32
CA GLY A 443 -12.29 12.23 15.15
C GLY A 443 -11.33 12.30 13.95
N ASN A 444 -10.37 13.22 14.03
CA ASN A 444 -9.40 13.46 12.95
C ASN A 444 -8.14 12.62 13.19
N GLY A 445 -8.00 11.50 12.47
CA GLY A 445 -6.75 10.75 12.47
C GLY A 445 -6.79 9.39 13.17
N VAL A 446 -7.91 8.96 13.72
CA VAL A 446 -8.07 7.60 14.28
C VAL A 446 -9.27 6.91 13.64
N ILE A 447 -9.09 5.65 13.27
CA ILE A 447 -10.13 4.82 12.67
C ILE A 447 -10.13 3.41 13.28
N LEU A 448 -11.30 2.92 13.65
CA LEU A 448 -11.51 1.52 14.00
C LEU A 448 -12.06 0.80 12.77
N LYS A 449 -11.55 -0.39 12.50
CA LYS A 449 -11.86 -1.18 11.33
C LYS A 449 -12.31 -2.57 11.73
N ALA A 450 -13.31 -3.08 11.04
CA ALA A 450 -13.73 -4.47 11.15
C ALA A 450 -14.05 -4.98 9.76
N ASP A 451 -13.49 -6.10 9.35
CA ASP A 451 -13.78 -6.68 8.05
C ASP A 451 -13.82 -8.21 8.06
N TYR A 452 -14.46 -8.73 7.05
CA TYR A 452 -14.50 -10.15 6.73
C TYR A 452 -14.04 -10.34 5.30
N THR A 453 -13.02 -11.18 5.12
CA THR A 453 -12.44 -11.53 3.83
C THR A 453 -12.73 -13.00 3.53
N THR A 454 -13.22 -13.27 2.31
CA THR A 454 -13.28 -14.61 1.75
C THR A 454 -12.38 -14.68 0.53
N ARG A 455 -11.50 -15.68 0.51
CA ARG A 455 -10.48 -15.87 -0.52
C ARG A 455 -10.73 -17.19 -1.23
N SER A 456 -10.74 -17.15 -2.56
CA SER A 456 -10.79 -18.31 -3.44
C SER A 456 -9.46 -18.45 -4.15
N ILE A 457 -8.81 -19.59 -3.98
CA ILE A 457 -7.51 -19.93 -4.56
C ILE A 457 -7.75 -20.83 -5.77
N GLY A 458 -7.19 -20.51 -6.91
CA GLY A 458 -7.33 -21.31 -8.13
C GLY A 458 -6.63 -22.66 -8.00
N GLY A 459 -7.24 -23.66 -8.62
CA GLY A 459 -6.70 -25.03 -8.67
C GLY A 459 -6.86 -25.85 -7.39
N GLY A 460 -7.18 -27.13 -7.59
CA GLY A 460 -7.34 -28.07 -6.50
C GLY A 460 -8.70 -28.04 -5.80
N ARG A 461 -8.84 -28.91 -4.83
CA ARG A 461 -9.97 -29.04 -3.90
C ARG A 461 -9.63 -28.32 -2.59
N PHE A 462 -10.61 -27.87 -1.84
CA PHE A 462 -10.41 -27.14 -0.56
C PHE A 462 -9.65 -25.82 -0.73
N ASN A 463 -10.09 -25.01 -1.67
CA ASN A 463 -9.42 -23.77 -2.13
C ASN A 463 -10.01 -22.48 -1.54
N SER A 464 -10.77 -22.57 -0.47
CA SER A 464 -11.40 -21.43 0.21
C SER A 464 -10.72 -21.13 1.54
N GLU A 465 -10.41 -19.86 1.77
CA GLU A 465 -9.92 -19.33 3.05
C GLU A 465 -10.79 -18.16 3.48
N ASN A 466 -11.00 -18.03 4.79
CA ASN A 466 -11.78 -16.96 5.36
C ASN A 466 -11.03 -16.29 6.49
N GLU A 467 -11.26 -15.00 6.67
CA GLU A 467 -10.66 -14.22 7.74
C GLU A 467 -11.65 -13.19 8.26
N PHE A 468 -11.77 -13.09 9.58
CA PHE A 468 -12.37 -11.95 10.24
C PHE A 468 -11.27 -11.15 10.92
N ALA A 469 -11.24 -9.84 10.72
CA ALA A 469 -10.22 -8.99 11.30
C ALA A 469 -10.80 -7.76 11.98
N LEU A 470 -10.13 -7.33 13.04
CA LEU A 470 -10.38 -6.08 13.77
C LEU A 470 -9.10 -5.26 13.77
N GLY A 471 -9.20 -3.97 13.51
CA GLY A 471 -8.05 -3.09 13.47
C GLY A 471 -8.31 -1.72 14.09
N ILE A 472 -7.25 -1.12 14.57
CA ILE A 472 -7.19 0.30 14.89
C ILE A 472 -6.02 0.90 14.10
N ALA A 473 -6.27 2.05 13.47
CA ALA A 473 -5.23 2.77 12.75
C ALA A 473 -5.29 4.27 13.07
N PHE A 474 -4.14 4.89 12.96
CA PHE A 474 -4.03 6.34 13.11
C PHE A 474 -3.06 6.93 12.09
N THR A 475 -3.24 8.24 11.79
CA THR A 475 -2.30 9.06 11.02
C THR A 475 -2.43 10.52 11.42
N GLY A 476 -1.35 11.28 11.31
CA GLY A 476 -1.41 12.72 11.54
C GLY A 476 -0.04 13.40 11.69
N TRP A 477 -0.08 14.71 11.55
CA TRP A 477 1.04 15.57 11.93
C TRP A 477 0.91 15.99 13.38
N PHE A 478 1.82 15.51 14.25
CA PHE A 478 1.79 15.71 15.69
C PHE A 478 2.38 17.07 16.07
N LEU A 479 3.36 17.55 15.31
CA LEU A 479 4.05 18.81 15.52
C LEU A 479 4.25 19.56 14.20
N LYS A 480 3.96 20.85 14.19
CA LYS A 480 4.24 21.78 13.10
C LYS A 480 4.80 23.06 13.68
N LYS A 481 5.99 23.48 13.24
CA LYS A 481 6.68 24.73 13.63
C LYS A 481 7.17 25.48 12.41
#